data_5fb6e319cc87a3ca1e15f48ac37aa298
#
_entry.id   5fb6e319cc87a3ca1e15f48ac37aa298
#
_cell.length_a   1.000
_cell.length_b   1.000
_cell.length_c   1.000
_cell.angle_alpha   90.00
_cell.angle_beta   90.00
_cell.angle_gamma   90.00
#
_symmetry.space_group_name_H-M   'P 1'
#
loop_
_entity.id
_entity.type
_entity.pdbx_description
1 polymer ?
#
loop_
_entity_poly.entity_id
_entity_poly.type
_entity_poly.pdbx_seq_one_letter_code
_entity_poly.pdbx_strand_id
1 'polypeptide(L)'
;MSLVESDWLEKNLKKVKIIDCSWHMPQTKRNGFKEYQIQHIQNAIFFDLDDNSKKDSNLPHMLVEINEWEKIVSRMGIKKNDEIVVYDNSDVISSCRCWFNFIYYGHDPKLIHVLNGGLKKWIKEKREVTKTINKIETSNYKGYEKKELVKNKKSINQNIEEKKFKVIDARSKERFEGKVPEPRKGLRSGNIKNSYCIPFNECLNEDKTFKNNEKLKNIFKSCLKNIYDEN
;
A
#
# COMPACT_ATOMS: atom_id res chain seq x y z
N MET A 1 9.38 -3.22 -12.44
CA MET A 1 7.96 -2.82 -12.67
C MET A 1 7.25 -2.96 -11.33
N SER A 2 6.49 -1.97 -10.85
CA SER A 2 5.85 -2.05 -9.52
C SER A 2 4.56 -2.89 -9.47
N LEU A 3 3.97 -3.20 -10.62
CA LEU A 3 2.80 -4.07 -10.75
C LEU A 3 3.17 -5.36 -11.46
N VAL A 4 2.58 -6.47 -11.02
CA VAL A 4 2.66 -7.78 -11.69
C VAL A 4 1.25 -8.34 -11.92
N GLU A 5 1.09 -9.07 -13.03
CA GLU A 5 -0.18 -9.72 -13.37
C GLU A 5 -0.26 -11.12 -12.77
N SER A 6 -1.48 -11.64 -12.66
CA SER A 6 -1.75 -12.96 -12.09
C SER A 6 -0.99 -14.09 -12.80
N ASP A 7 -0.89 -14.03 -14.14
CA ASP A 7 -0.12 -15.03 -14.93
C ASP A 7 1.36 -15.04 -14.57
N TRP A 8 1.93 -13.87 -14.33
CA TRP A 8 3.32 -13.79 -13.91
C TRP A 8 3.52 -14.37 -12.51
N LEU A 9 2.64 -14.02 -11.56
CA LEU A 9 2.73 -14.53 -10.20
C LEU A 9 2.57 -16.06 -10.17
N GLU A 10 1.60 -16.62 -10.90
CA GLU A 10 1.37 -18.06 -10.96
C GLU A 10 2.62 -18.83 -11.41
N LYS A 11 3.33 -18.33 -12.43
CA LYS A 11 4.59 -18.92 -12.90
C LYS A 11 5.76 -18.77 -11.92
N ASN A 12 5.64 -17.88 -10.93
CA ASN A 12 6.71 -17.56 -10.00
C ASN A 12 6.38 -17.87 -8.52
N LEU A 13 5.26 -18.55 -8.21
CA LEU A 13 4.80 -18.85 -6.84
C LEU A 13 5.87 -19.45 -5.91
N LYS A 14 6.82 -20.21 -6.48
CA LYS A 14 7.92 -20.86 -5.72
C LYS A 14 9.20 -20.02 -5.64
N LYS A 15 9.27 -18.92 -6.38
CA LYS A 15 10.49 -18.08 -6.49
C LYS A 15 10.39 -16.79 -5.71
N VAL A 16 9.16 -16.32 -5.43
CA VAL A 16 8.92 -15.06 -4.77
C VAL A 16 8.34 -15.24 -3.38
N LYS A 17 8.53 -14.27 -2.52
CA LYS A 17 7.80 -14.14 -1.25
C LYS A 17 6.47 -13.47 -1.52
N ILE A 18 5.38 -14.06 -1.06
CA ILE A 18 4.03 -13.55 -1.28
C ILE A 18 3.47 -13.08 0.05
N ILE A 19 2.90 -11.88 0.08
CA ILE A 19 2.38 -11.28 1.32
C ILE A 19 0.93 -10.88 1.12
N ASP A 20 0.05 -11.42 1.94
CA ASP A 20 -1.33 -10.94 2.08
C ASP A 20 -1.35 -9.76 3.05
N CYS A 21 -1.70 -8.59 2.55
CA CYS A 21 -1.75 -7.34 3.30
C CYS A 21 -3.19 -6.86 3.50
N SER A 22 -4.15 -7.78 3.52
CA SER A 22 -5.57 -7.45 3.62
C SER A 22 -5.88 -6.73 4.92
N TRP A 23 -6.26 -5.48 4.81
CA TRP A 23 -6.75 -4.65 5.91
C TRP A 23 -8.09 -4.03 5.51
N HIS A 24 -9.02 -3.96 6.43
CA HIS A 24 -10.36 -3.46 6.18
C HIS A 24 -10.71 -2.28 7.07
N MET A 25 -11.48 -1.35 6.53
CA MET A 25 -12.03 -0.26 7.32
C MET A 25 -12.93 -0.80 8.44
N PRO A 26 -12.84 -0.30 9.68
CA PRO A 26 -13.59 -0.85 10.83
C PRO A 26 -15.11 -0.97 10.62
N GLN A 27 -15.71 -0.04 9.87
CA GLN A 27 -17.13 -0.05 9.56
C GLN A 27 -17.59 -1.25 8.70
N THR A 28 -16.67 -1.90 8.00
CA THR A 28 -17.00 -3.10 7.19
C THR A 28 -17.20 -4.35 8.04
N LYS A 29 -16.73 -4.34 9.29
CA LYS A 29 -16.72 -5.49 10.20
C LYS A 29 -16.01 -6.72 9.64
N ARG A 30 -15.18 -6.55 8.62
CA ARG A 30 -14.34 -7.59 8.03
C ARG A 30 -13.03 -7.70 8.82
N ASN A 31 -12.40 -8.87 8.75
CA ASN A 31 -11.11 -9.12 9.39
C ASN A 31 -10.17 -9.83 8.41
N GLY A 32 -9.10 -9.16 8.01
CA GLY A 32 -8.18 -9.65 6.98
C GLY A 32 -7.50 -10.97 7.37
N PHE A 33 -7.12 -11.14 8.64
CA PHE A 33 -6.51 -12.39 9.09
C PHE A 33 -7.48 -13.58 9.05
N LYS A 34 -8.73 -13.38 9.47
CA LYS A 34 -9.75 -14.43 9.37
C LYS A 34 -10.03 -14.82 7.92
N GLU A 35 -10.06 -13.84 7.01
CA GLU A 35 -10.24 -14.11 5.58
C GLU A 35 -9.02 -14.88 5.01
N TYR A 36 -7.80 -14.48 5.38
CA TYR A 36 -6.58 -15.21 5.05
C TYR A 36 -6.61 -16.67 5.53
N GLN A 37 -7.10 -16.95 6.73
CA GLN A 37 -7.24 -18.33 7.26
C GLN A 37 -8.24 -19.18 6.47
N ILE A 38 -9.22 -18.53 5.82
CA ILE A 38 -10.23 -19.22 5.00
C ILE A 38 -9.66 -19.51 3.60
N GLN A 39 -9.02 -18.51 2.98
CA GLN A 39 -8.43 -18.65 1.65
C GLN A 39 -7.39 -17.57 1.38
N HIS A 40 -6.26 -17.97 0.81
CA HIS A 40 -5.18 -17.08 0.39
C HIS A 40 -4.40 -17.71 -0.79
N ILE A 41 -3.57 -16.92 -1.46
CA ILE A 41 -2.68 -17.41 -2.52
C ILE A 41 -1.63 -18.33 -1.89
N GLN A 42 -1.33 -19.46 -2.54
CA GLN A 42 -0.36 -20.43 -2.04
C GLN A 42 0.97 -19.76 -1.62
N ASN A 43 1.52 -20.19 -0.49
CA ASN A 43 2.74 -19.66 0.13
C ASN A 43 2.65 -18.21 0.62
N ALA A 44 1.49 -17.58 0.60
CA ALA A 44 1.35 -16.24 1.14
C ALA A 44 1.57 -16.22 2.67
N ILE A 45 2.13 -15.13 3.14
CA ILE A 45 2.38 -14.80 4.54
C ILE A 45 1.48 -13.62 4.88
N PHE A 46 0.77 -13.67 6.01
CA PHE A 46 -0.08 -12.56 6.41
C PHE A 46 0.73 -11.42 7.05
N PHE A 47 0.48 -10.20 6.59
CA PHE A 47 1.01 -8.97 7.19
C PHE A 47 -0.13 -8.18 7.81
N ASP A 48 -0.20 -8.17 9.14
CA ASP A 48 -1.16 -7.37 9.87
C ASP A 48 -0.71 -5.89 9.91
N LEU A 49 -1.45 -5.01 9.24
CA LEU A 49 -1.11 -3.59 9.20
C LEU A 49 -1.28 -2.92 10.56
N ASP A 50 -2.29 -3.31 11.33
CA ASP A 50 -2.53 -2.73 12.65
C ASP A 50 -1.44 -3.16 13.64
N ASP A 51 -1.08 -4.46 13.64
CA ASP A 51 -0.06 -5.00 14.54
C ASP A 51 1.36 -4.56 14.18
N ASN A 52 1.64 -4.37 12.91
CA ASN A 52 2.94 -3.96 12.40
C ASN A 52 3.07 -2.42 12.24
N SER A 53 2.26 -1.66 12.96
CA SER A 53 2.32 -0.19 13.05
C SER A 53 2.72 0.26 14.45
N LYS A 54 3.24 1.49 14.56
CA LYS A 54 3.68 2.09 15.81
C LYS A 54 2.55 2.15 16.84
N LYS A 55 2.72 1.49 17.99
CA LYS A 55 1.68 1.31 19.01
C LYS A 55 1.49 2.53 19.92
N ASP A 56 2.54 3.29 20.18
CA ASP A 56 2.56 4.47 21.05
C ASP A 56 2.21 5.77 20.30
N SER A 57 1.39 5.68 19.26
CA SER A 57 0.95 6.83 18.47
C SER A 57 -0.56 7.01 18.55
N ASN A 58 -1.00 8.27 18.71
CA ASN A 58 -2.41 8.65 18.57
C ASN A 58 -2.89 8.66 17.09
N LEU A 59 -1.95 8.50 16.16
CA LEU A 59 -2.25 8.40 14.73
C LEU A 59 -2.15 6.94 14.29
N PRO A 60 -3.10 6.44 13.50
CA PRO A 60 -3.11 5.07 13.04
C PRO A 60 -2.02 4.82 12.00
N HIS A 61 -1.55 3.59 11.93
CA HIS A 61 -0.66 3.07 10.88
C HIS A 61 0.62 3.89 10.71
N MET A 62 1.12 4.49 11.79
CA MET A 62 2.42 5.17 11.76
C MET A 62 3.54 4.13 11.58
N LEU A 63 4.57 4.54 10.84
CA LEU A 63 5.75 3.72 10.62
C LEU A 63 6.44 3.39 11.94
N VAL A 64 6.87 2.16 12.12
CA VAL A 64 7.64 1.71 13.28
C VAL A 64 9.09 2.19 13.21
N GLU A 65 9.84 2.06 14.27
CA GLU A 65 11.29 2.29 14.23
C GLU A 65 11.98 1.17 13.42
N ILE A 66 13.11 1.48 12.80
CA ILE A 66 13.82 0.55 11.92
C ILE A 66 14.10 -0.82 12.56
N ASN A 67 14.52 -0.84 13.82
CA ASN A 67 14.82 -2.09 14.51
C ASN A 67 13.58 -2.98 14.66
N GLU A 68 12.39 -2.41 14.82
CA GLU A 68 11.15 -3.18 14.90
C GLU A 68 10.74 -3.68 13.50
N TRP A 69 10.89 -2.84 12.46
CA TRP A 69 10.67 -3.29 11.09
C TRP A 69 11.55 -4.49 10.70
N GLU A 70 12.83 -4.44 11.05
CA GLU A 70 13.77 -5.56 10.81
C GLU A 70 13.28 -6.85 11.47
N LYS A 71 12.78 -6.77 12.71
CA LYS A 71 12.22 -7.94 13.41
C LYS A 71 10.94 -8.45 12.74
N ILE A 72 10.03 -7.56 12.36
CA ILE A 72 8.79 -7.91 11.66
C ILE A 72 9.12 -8.69 10.39
N VAL A 73 9.95 -8.16 9.52
CA VAL A 73 10.30 -8.76 8.23
C VAL A 73 11.11 -10.05 8.41
N SER A 74 12.01 -10.09 9.42
CA SER A 74 12.76 -11.30 9.76
C SER A 74 11.85 -12.43 10.20
N ARG A 75 10.83 -12.17 11.03
CA ARG A 75 9.80 -13.16 11.44
C ARG A 75 9.00 -13.68 10.25
N MET A 76 8.84 -12.89 9.21
CA MET A 76 8.21 -13.30 7.96
C MET A 76 9.14 -14.13 7.06
N GLY A 77 10.38 -14.42 7.48
CA GLY A 77 11.35 -15.20 6.71
C GLY A 77 11.78 -14.53 5.41
N ILE A 78 11.71 -13.21 5.33
CA ILE A 78 12.07 -12.43 4.14
C ILE A 78 13.52 -11.96 4.28
N LYS A 79 14.30 -12.10 3.22
CA LYS A 79 15.69 -11.64 3.11
C LYS A 79 15.75 -10.36 2.27
N LYS A 80 16.84 -9.62 2.39
CA LYS A 80 17.03 -8.33 1.70
C LYS A 80 16.93 -8.39 0.18
N ASN A 81 17.31 -9.52 -0.40
CA ASN A 81 17.34 -9.73 -1.85
C ASN A 81 16.18 -10.63 -2.35
N ASP A 82 15.20 -10.93 -1.50
CA ASP A 82 14.03 -11.68 -1.95
C ASP A 82 13.17 -10.81 -2.87
N GLU A 83 12.65 -11.41 -3.93
CA GLU A 83 11.60 -10.80 -4.74
C GLU A 83 10.26 -11.00 -4.03
N ILE A 84 9.51 -9.91 -3.86
CA ILE A 84 8.30 -9.88 -3.04
C ILE A 84 7.10 -9.47 -3.89
N VAL A 85 5.99 -10.15 -3.72
CA VAL A 85 4.69 -9.73 -4.25
C VAL A 85 3.73 -9.51 -3.10
N VAL A 86 3.21 -8.29 -2.97
CA VAL A 86 2.17 -7.96 -2.01
C VAL A 86 0.81 -7.94 -2.68
N TYR A 87 -0.21 -8.45 -2.03
CA TYR A 87 -1.60 -8.37 -2.49
C TYR A 87 -2.55 -8.10 -1.33
N ASP A 88 -3.80 -7.82 -1.63
CA ASP A 88 -4.87 -7.73 -0.65
C ASP A 88 -6.23 -8.18 -1.20
N ASN A 89 -7.20 -8.31 -0.29
CA ASN A 89 -8.62 -8.49 -0.55
C ASN A 89 -9.43 -7.26 -0.08
N SER A 90 -8.78 -6.11 -0.02
CA SER A 90 -9.30 -4.88 0.58
C SER A 90 -10.04 -4.01 -0.44
N ASP A 91 -10.95 -3.17 0.06
CA ASP A 91 -11.58 -2.15 -0.77
C ASP A 91 -10.76 -0.84 -0.82
N VAL A 92 -9.74 -0.74 0.02
CA VAL A 92 -8.85 0.45 0.13
C VAL A 92 -7.43 0.20 -0.37
N ILE A 93 -7.18 -0.93 -1.04
CA ILE A 93 -5.89 -1.33 -1.62
C ILE A 93 -4.76 -1.22 -0.60
N SER A 94 -4.91 -1.95 0.51
CA SER A 94 -3.95 -1.94 1.62
C SER A 94 -2.57 -2.50 1.23
N SER A 95 -2.48 -3.30 0.18
CA SER A 95 -1.21 -3.78 -0.39
C SER A 95 -0.27 -2.65 -0.80
N CYS A 96 -0.79 -1.53 -1.29
CA CYS A 96 0.02 -0.34 -1.60
C CYS A 96 0.70 0.23 -0.36
N ARG A 97 0.07 0.14 0.82
CA ARG A 97 0.69 0.56 2.07
C ARG A 97 1.83 -0.36 2.48
N CYS A 98 1.65 -1.67 2.34
CA CYS A 98 2.71 -2.64 2.61
C CYS A 98 3.88 -2.46 1.62
N TRP A 99 3.60 -2.29 0.33
CA TRP A 99 4.59 -1.95 -0.69
C TRP A 99 5.41 -0.70 -0.30
N PHE A 100 4.73 0.37 0.10
CA PHE A 100 5.40 1.60 0.55
C PHE A 100 6.29 1.37 1.78
N ASN A 101 5.85 0.57 2.75
CA ASN A 101 6.68 0.23 3.91
C ASN A 101 7.99 -0.41 3.48
N PHE A 102 7.98 -1.41 2.59
CA PHE A 102 9.21 -2.02 2.08
C PHE A 102 10.12 -1.01 1.38
N ILE A 103 9.55 -0.13 0.54
CA ILE A 103 10.31 0.94 -0.13
C ILE A 103 10.95 1.89 0.89
N TYR A 104 10.17 2.34 1.89
CA TYR A 104 10.63 3.26 2.92
C TYR A 104 11.79 2.67 3.73
N TYR A 105 11.70 1.38 4.07
CA TYR A 105 12.78 0.69 4.81
C TYR A 105 13.87 0.10 3.90
N GLY A 106 13.98 0.62 2.68
CA GLY A 106 15.13 0.42 1.82
C GLY A 106 15.17 -0.94 1.12
N HIS A 107 14.07 -1.69 1.01
CA HIS A 107 14.02 -2.81 0.07
C HIS A 107 14.19 -2.30 -1.36
N ASP A 108 14.82 -3.10 -2.23
CA ASP A 108 15.04 -2.69 -3.62
C ASP A 108 13.67 -2.52 -4.33
N PRO A 109 13.37 -1.32 -4.89
CA PRO A 109 12.14 -1.08 -5.62
C PRO A 109 11.92 -2.01 -6.83
N LYS A 110 12.97 -2.64 -7.33
CA LYS A 110 12.90 -3.61 -8.43
C LYS A 110 12.43 -5.00 -7.97
N LEU A 111 12.55 -5.27 -6.67
CA LEU A 111 12.24 -6.55 -6.03
C LEU A 111 10.95 -6.55 -5.22
N ILE A 112 10.14 -5.48 -5.27
CA ILE A 112 8.85 -5.42 -4.58
C ILE A 112 7.74 -5.00 -5.54
N HIS A 113 6.68 -5.81 -5.63
CA HIS A 113 5.60 -5.66 -6.59
C HIS A 113 4.24 -5.73 -5.90
N VAL A 114 3.25 -5.10 -6.49
CA VAL A 114 1.83 -5.22 -6.12
C VAL A 114 1.14 -6.11 -7.15
N LEU A 115 0.39 -7.11 -6.71
CA LEU A 115 -0.45 -7.94 -7.58
C LEU A 115 -1.62 -7.11 -8.11
N ASN A 116 -1.67 -6.90 -9.40
CA ASN A 116 -2.71 -6.10 -10.04
C ASN A 116 -4.10 -6.77 -9.94
N GLY A 117 -5.04 -6.12 -9.25
CA GLY A 117 -6.38 -6.64 -8.96
C GLY A 117 -6.49 -7.54 -7.71
N GLY A 118 -5.36 -7.82 -7.03
CA GLY A 118 -5.32 -8.54 -5.75
C GLY A 118 -5.99 -9.92 -5.76
N LEU A 119 -6.43 -10.36 -4.58
CA LEU A 119 -7.06 -11.68 -4.41
C LEU A 119 -8.38 -11.81 -5.17
N LYS A 120 -9.15 -10.73 -5.30
CA LYS A 120 -10.44 -10.76 -6.00
C LYS A 120 -10.28 -11.16 -7.48
N LYS A 121 -9.29 -10.57 -8.16
CA LYS A 121 -8.98 -10.91 -9.56
C LYS A 121 -8.44 -12.33 -9.67
N TRP A 122 -7.54 -12.74 -8.77
CA TRP A 122 -6.98 -14.08 -8.71
C TRP A 122 -8.08 -15.16 -8.67
N ILE A 123 -9.06 -15.01 -7.77
CA ILE A 123 -10.20 -15.92 -7.63
C ILE A 123 -11.11 -15.87 -8.86
N LYS A 124 -11.40 -14.68 -9.39
CA LYS A 124 -12.23 -14.51 -10.60
C LYS A 124 -11.63 -15.23 -11.81
N GLU A 125 -10.31 -15.29 -11.90
CA GLU A 125 -9.57 -16.04 -12.90
C GLU A 125 -9.48 -17.55 -12.61
N LYS A 126 -10.18 -18.04 -11.56
CA LYS A 126 -10.24 -19.44 -11.14
C LYS A 126 -8.86 -20.04 -10.80
N ARG A 127 -7.94 -19.21 -10.30
CA ARG A 127 -6.61 -19.66 -9.84
C ARG A 127 -6.69 -20.27 -8.46
N GLU A 128 -5.77 -21.18 -8.17
CA GLU A 128 -5.75 -21.90 -6.92
C GLU A 128 -5.54 -21.01 -5.70
N VAL A 129 -6.33 -21.28 -4.67
CA VAL A 129 -6.19 -20.72 -3.33
C VAL A 129 -6.08 -21.84 -2.31
N THR A 130 -5.51 -21.55 -1.16
CA THR A 130 -5.32 -22.52 -0.08
C THR A 130 -5.73 -21.91 1.26
N LYS A 131 -5.94 -22.78 2.26
CA LYS A 131 -6.06 -22.42 3.69
C LYS A 131 -4.82 -22.88 4.49
N THR A 132 -3.83 -23.49 3.83
CA THR A 132 -2.66 -24.06 4.47
C THR A 132 -1.67 -22.95 4.85
N ILE A 133 -1.49 -22.72 6.13
CA ILE A 133 -0.50 -21.78 6.65
C ILE A 133 0.83 -22.51 6.86
N ASN A 134 1.82 -22.12 6.09
CA ASN A 134 3.13 -22.75 6.14
C ASN A 134 3.92 -22.28 7.39
N LYS A 135 4.74 -23.18 7.94
CA LYS A 135 5.73 -22.80 8.95
C LYS A 135 6.79 -21.90 8.30
N ILE A 136 7.06 -20.78 8.93
CA ILE A 136 8.06 -19.81 8.46
C ILE A 136 9.33 -19.95 9.28
N GLU A 137 10.46 -20.11 8.61
CA GLU A 137 11.77 -19.99 9.22
C GLU A 137 12.18 -18.51 9.25
N THR A 138 12.61 -18.04 10.40
CA THR A 138 13.03 -16.64 10.55
C THR A 138 14.28 -16.36 9.72
N SER A 139 14.38 -15.15 9.19
CA SER A 139 15.56 -14.66 8.48
C SER A 139 16.33 -13.63 9.30
N ASN A 140 17.34 -13.01 8.69
CA ASN A 140 18.03 -11.83 9.21
C ASN A 140 17.91 -10.69 8.22
N TYR A 141 16.77 -10.01 8.24
CA TYR A 141 16.52 -8.86 7.38
C TYR A 141 17.20 -7.61 7.96
N LYS A 142 17.87 -6.83 7.11
CA LYS A 142 18.44 -5.54 7.45
C LYS A 142 17.93 -4.47 6.48
N GLY A 143 17.51 -3.35 7.03
CA GLY A 143 16.97 -2.23 6.29
C GLY A 143 17.61 -0.89 6.68
N TYR A 144 17.12 0.16 6.06
CA TYR A 144 17.44 1.56 6.41
C TYR A 144 16.28 2.46 6.02
N GLU A 145 16.07 3.53 6.75
CA GLU A 145 14.95 4.44 6.53
C GLU A 145 15.28 5.45 5.42
N LYS A 146 14.40 5.56 4.43
CA LYS A 146 14.40 6.62 3.41
C LYS A 146 13.53 7.79 3.89
N LYS A 147 14.04 8.54 4.87
CA LYS A 147 13.29 9.61 5.55
C LYS A 147 12.77 10.69 4.61
N GLU A 148 13.41 10.91 3.48
CA GLU A 148 13.01 11.84 2.43
C GLU A 148 11.64 11.52 1.82
N LEU A 149 11.20 10.23 1.87
CA LEU A 149 9.90 9.79 1.37
C LEU A 149 8.73 10.19 2.28
N VAL A 150 8.99 10.66 3.50
CA VAL A 150 7.95 11.04 4.45
C VAL A 150 8.05 12.52 4.77
N LYS A 151 6.93 13.22 4.67
CA LYS A 151 6.81 14.63 5.04
C LYS A 151 5.99 14.75 6.32
N ASN A 152 6.54 15.43 7.32
CA ASN A 152 5.84 15.71 8.57
C ASN A 152 4.97 16.99 8.46
N LYS A 153 4.16 17.25 9.49
CA LYS A 153 3.27 18.40 9.55
C LYS A 153 4.02 19.73 9.33
N LYS A 154 5.24 19.87 9.89
CA LYS A 154 6.05 21.09 9.72
C LYS A 154 6.43 21.31 8.25
N SER A 155 6.90 20.25 7.57
CA SER A 155 7.24 20.31 6.15
C SER A 155 6.04 20.65 5.28
N ILE A 156 4.86 20.08 5.58
CA ILE A 156 3.63 20.39 4.84
C ILE A 156 3.22 21.86 5.06
N ASN A 157 3.26 22.35 6.31
CA ASN A 157 2.93 23.74 6.61
C ASN A 157 3.87 24.73 5.88
N GLN A 158 5.16 24.46 5.88
CA GLN A 158 6.13 25.29 5.13
C GLN A 158 5.84 25.26 3.63
N ASN A 159 5.50 24.10 3.08
CA ASN A 159 5.21 23.95 1.66
C ASN A 159 3.93 24.70 1.20
N ILE A 160 3.01 25.07 2.09
CA ILE A 160 1.85 25.90 1.74
C ILE A 160 2.29 27.22 1.13
N GLU A 161 3.35 27.83 1.70
CA GLU A 161 3.90 29.11 1.23
C GLU A 161 5.01 28.89 0.18
N GLU A 162 5.91 27.96 0.43
CA GLU A 162 7.11 27.72 -0.40
C GLU A 162 6.81 27.00 -1.73
N LYS A 163 5.72 26.21 -1.79
CA LYS A 163 5.26 25.45 -2.99
C LYS A 163 6.34 24.58 -3.65
N LYS A 164 7.30 24.06 -2.87
CA LYS A 164 8.42 23.24 -3.35
C LYS A 164 8.01 21.88 -3.91
N PHE A 165 6.83 21.38 -3.46
CA PHE A 165 6.27 20.12 -3.95
C PHE A 165 4.74 20.19 -3.96
N LYS A 166 4.14 19.37 -4.82
CA LYS A 166 2.68 19.28 -4.92
C LYS A 166 2.16 18.29 -3.90
N VAL A 167 1.04 18.64 -3.27
CA VAL A 167 0.32 17.78 -2.32
C VAL A 167 -0.91 17.24 -3.02
N ILE A 168 -1.04 15.92 -3.09
CA ILE A 168 -2.19 15.23 -3.67
C ILE A 168 -2.93 14.51 -2.56
N ASP A 169 -4.22 14.80 -2.41
CA ASP A 169 -5.12 14.12 -1.49
C ASP A 169 -5.81 12.97 -2.21
N ALA A 170 -5.57 11.74 -1.76
CA ALA A 170 -6.12 10.53 -2.35
C ALA A 170 -7.48 10.12 -1.75
N ARG A 171 -8.06 10.92 -0.83
CA ARG A 171 -9.40 10.67 -0.27
C ARG A 171 -10.49 10.95 -1.30
N SER A 172 -11.76 10.61 -0.97
CA SER A 172 -12.88 10.97 -1.84
C SER A 172 -13.03 12.49 -1.96
N LYS A 173 -13.62 12.92 -3.07
CA LYS A 173 -13.83 14.34 -3.36
C LYS A 173 -14.69 15.04 -2.31
N GLU A 174 -15.72 14.37 -1.80
CA GLU A 174 -16.60 14.89 -0.76
C GLU A 174 -15.86 15.15 0.56
N ARG A 175 -14.90 14.28 0.93
CA ARG A 175 -14.05 14.50 2.09
C ARG A 175 -13.07 15.64 1.87
N PHE A 176 -12.48 15.70 0.69
CA PHE A 176 -11.59 16.81 0.30
C PHE A 176 -12.30 18.17 0.35
N GLU A 177 -13.52 18.25 -0.16
CA GLU A 177 -14.34 19.47 -0.17
C GLU A 177 -14.98 19.78 1.19
N GLY A 178 -14.85 18.90 2.18
CA GLY A 178 -15.44 19.08 3.50
C GLY A 178 -16.96 18.89 3.56
N LYS A 179 -17.56 18.28 2.53
CA LYS A 179 -18.99 18.02 2.42
C LYS A 179 -19.49 16.88 3.30
N VAL A 180 -18.58 16.02 3.74
CA VAL A 180 -18.87 14.90 4.62
C VAL A 180 -17.91 14.90 5.81
N PRO A 181 -18.34 14.39 6.99
CA PRO A 181 -17.48 14.30 8.15
C PRO A 181 -16.34 13.28 7.91
N GLU A 182 -15.22 13.48 8.61
CA GLU A 182 -14.17 12.48 8.64
C GLU A 182 -14.63 11.23 9.40
N PRO A 183 -14.24 10.02 8.96
CA PRO A 183 -14.60 8.77 9.63
C PRO A 183 -14.10 8.66 11.07
N ARG A 184 -13.05 9.40 11.41
CA ARG A 184 -12.47 9.44 12.76
C ARG A 184 -12.89 10.70 13.49
N LYS A 185 -13.36 10.53 14.73
CA LYS A 185 -13.74 11.65 15.60
C LYS A 185 -12.56 12.58 15.84
N GLY A 186 -12.83 13.88 15.91
CA GLY A 186 -11.83 14.91 16.23
C GLY A 186 -10.99 15.38 15.04
N LEU A 187 -11.19 14.84 13.85
CA LEU A 187 -10.53 15.33 12.65
C LEU A 187 -11.38 16.42 11.97
N ARG A 188 -10.72 17.48 11.53
CA ARG A 188 -11.34 18.54 10.76
C ARG A 188 -11.62 18.08 9.32
N SER A 189 -12.81 18.34 8.81
CA SER A 189 -13.16 18.15 7.40
C SER A 189 -12.45 19.17 6.50
N GLY A 190 -12.36 18.87 5.19
CA GLY A 190 -11.72 19.70 4.19
C GLY A 190 -10.30 19.25 3.86
N ASN A 191 -9.51 20.15 3.29
CA ASN A 191 -8.22 19.82 2.69
C ASN A 191 -7.07 20.70 3.20
N ILE A 192 -5.86 20.37 2.78
CA ILE A 192 -4.66 21.21 2.95
C ILE A 192 -4.67 22.27 1.85
N LYS A 193 -4.45 23.54 2.21
CA LYS A 193 -4.37 24.65 1.26
C LYS A 193 -3.38 24.33 0.14
N ASN A 194 -3.73 24.61 -1.09
CA ASN A 194 -2.95 24.35 -2.30
C ASN A 194 -2.74 22.87 -2.63
N SER A 195 -3.51 21.93 -2.05
CA SER A 195 -3.50 20.53 -2.45
C SER A 195 -4.47 20.27 -3.60
N TYR A 196 -4.19 19.18 -4.34
CA TYR A 196 -5.03 18.66 -5.41
C TYR A 196 -5.80 17.44 -4.92
N CYS A 197 -6.99 17.22 -5.43
CA CYS A 197 -7.75 16.01 -5.14
C CYS A 197 -7.66 15.03 -6.31
N ILE A 198 -7.09 13.85 -6.05
CA ILE A 198 -7.12 12.71 -6.97
C ILE A 198 -7.49 11.49 -6.12
N PRO A 199 -8.77 11.17 -5.98
CA PRO A 199 -9.23 10.01 -5.25
C PRO A 199 -8.56 8.72 -5.77
N PHE A 200 -8.06 7.88 -4.88
CA PHE A 200 -7.32 6.69 -5.29
C PHE A 200 -8.14 5.75 -6.19
N ASN A 201 -9.46 5.70 -5.99
CA ASN A 201 -10.36 4.90 -6.80
C ASN A 201 -10.44 5.37 -8.27
N GLU A 202 -10.14 6.63 -8.56
CA GLU A 202 -10.03 7.11 -9.94
C GLU A 202 -8.86 6.50 -10.68
N CYS A 203 -7.84 6.01 -9.99
CA CYS A 203 -6.71 5.29 -10.56
C CYS A 203 -7.02 3.83 -10.92
N LEU A 204 -8.22 3.33 -10.59
CA LEU A 204 -8.60 1.93 -10.72
C LEU A 204 -9.70 1.75 -11.76
N ASN A 205 -9.72 0.57 -12.35
CA ASN A 205 -10.83 0.03 -13.10
C ASN A 205 -11.89 -0.57 -12.15
N GLU A 206 -13.05 -0.96 -12.67
CA GLU A 206 -14.13 -1.57 -11.88
C GLU A 206 -13.72 -2.88 -11.20
N ASP A 207 -12.84 -3.64 -11.85
CA ASP A 207 -12.29 -4.89 -11.35
C ASP A 207 -11.13 -4.72 -10.36
N LYS A 208 -10.88 -3.48 -9.91
CA LYS A 208 -9.80 -3.09 -8.98
C LYS A 208 -8.38 -3.22 -9.54
N THR A 209 -8.22 -3.50 -10.83
CA THR A 209 -6.92 -3.35 -11.49
C THR A 209 -6.58 -1.87 -11.67
N PHE A 210 -5.29 -1.54 -11.71
CA PHE A 210 -4.87 -0.17 -12.04
C PHE A 210 -5.18 0.14 -13.51
N LYS A 211 -5.58 1.38 -13.78
CA LYS A 211 -5.71 1.91 -15.12
C LYS A 211 -4.35 1.89 -15.82
N ASN A 212 -4.35 1.83 -17.15
CA ASN A 212 -3.12 1.88 -17.94
C ASN A 212 -2.40 3.23 -17.79
N ASN A 213 -1.13 3.27 -18.18
CA ASN A 213 -0.27 4.44 -18.02
C ASN A 213 -0.83 5.71 -18.68
N GLU A 214 -1.47 5.59 -19.85
CA GLU A 214 -2.06 6.73 -20.56
C GLU A 214 -3.21 7.35 -19.75
N LYS A 215 -4.15 6.52 -19.27
CA LYS A 215 -5.25 6.98 -18.41
C LYS A 215 -4.75 7.58 -17.11
N LEU A 216 -3.74 6.96 -16.47
CA LEU A 216 -3.13 7.50 -15.25
C LEU A 216 -2.45 8.86 -15.52
N LYS A 217 -1.68 8.99 -16.59
CA LYS A 217 -1.09 10.28 -16.99
C LYS A 217 -2.16 11.36 -17.14
N ASN A 218 -3.28 11.05 -17.80
CA ASN A 218 -4.37 12.00 -17.98
C ASN A 218 -5.02 12.42 -16.66
N ILE A 219 -5.21 11.49 -15.71
CA ILE A 219 -5.73 11.80 -14.36
C ILE A 219 -4.79 12.77 -13.63
N PHE A 220 -3.50 12.53 -13.69
CA PHE A 220 -2.51 13.36 -13.00
C PHE A 220 -2.14 14.66 -13.75
N LYS A 221 -2.51 14.79 -15.03
CA LYS A 221 -2.16 15.96 -15.85
C LYS A 221 -2.62 17.30 -15.27
N SER A 222 -3.78 17.32 -14.59
CA SER A 222 -4.31 18.53 -13.95
C SER A 222 -3.41 19.08 -12.84
N CYS A 223 -2.65 18.23 -12.14
CA CYS A 223 -1.75 18.62 -11.06
C CYS A 223 -0.26 18.59 -11.45
N LEU A 224 0.08 17.91 -12.57
CA LEU A 224 1.47 17.69 -12.99
C LEU A 224 1.85 18.44 -14.28
N LYS A 225 1.07 19.43 -14.71
CA LYS A 225 1.23 20.15 -15.99
C LYS A 225 2.66 20.59 -16.35
N ASN A 226 3.56 20.72 -15.37
CA ASN A 226 4.92 21.19 -15.58
C ASN A 226 6.00 20.10 -15.40
N ILE A 227 5.63 18.85 -15.17
CA ILE A 227 6.63 17.76 -14.92
C ILE A 227 6.88 16.94 -16.21
N TYR A 228 5.95 16.98 -17.18
CA TYR A 228 6.03 16.20 -18.41
C TYR A 228 6.34 17.05 -19.66
N ASP A 229 6.37 18.37 -19.52
CA ASP A 229 6.61 19.30 -20.65
C ASP A 229 8.09 19.75 -20.73
N GLU A 230 8.96 19.25 -19.85
CA GLU A 230 10.39 19.53 -19.83
C GLU A 230 11.22 18.28 -20.19
N ASN A 231 10.90 17.63 -21.34
CA ASN A 231 11.82 16.71 -22.04
C ASN A 231 11.47 16.65 -23.52
#